data_24eecfc0f3498efc400a9ca6b6e23bad
#
_entry.id   24eecfc0f3498efc400a9ca6b6e23bad
#
_cell.length_a   1.000
_cell.length_b   1.000
_cell.length_c   1.000
_cell.angle_alpha   90.00
_cell.angle_beta   90.00
_cell.angle_gamma   90.00
#
_symmetry.space_group_name_H-M   'P 1'
#
loop_
_entity.id
_entity.type
_entity.pdbx_description
1 polymer ?
#
loop_
_entity_poly.entity_id
_entity_poly.type
_entity_poly.pdbx_seq_one_letter_code
_entity_poly.pdbx_strand_id
1 'polypeptide(L)'
;MAFDSCSGCGGMEILDDMETKIPSLVQKLNDLATSEPITPGEYDCICAPDVTGMIVHEAFGHGVEMDMFVKKRALAEKYIGEYVASPLVTMHDGAAAASETATFFFDDEGTLAQDTVIIEKGILKTGICDAQAAMALGTKPTGNGR
;
A
#
# COMPACT_ATOMS: atom_id res chain seq x y z
N MET A 1 -12.27 19.35 -9.57
CA MET A 1 -10.85 19.28 -10.00
C MET A 1 -10.56 17.84 -10.41
N ALA A 2 -9.89 17.62 -11.55
CA ALA A 2 -9.36 16.31 -11.92
C ALA A 2 -7.85 16.38 -12.01
N PHE A 3 -7.16 15.30 -11.68
CA PHE A 3 -5.71 15.16 -11.81
C PHE A 3 -5.36 13.75 -12.30
N ASP A 4 -4.18 13.61 -12.83
CA ASP A 4 -3.55 12.33 -13.14
C ASP A 4 -2.05 12.43 -12.85
N SER A 5 -1.37 11.32 -12.73
CA SER A 5 0.05 11.28 -12.39
C SER A 5 0.76 10.17 -13.14
N CYS A 6 2.06 10.33 -13.31
CA CYS A 6 2.98 9.27 -13.72
C CYS A 6 3.99 9.05 -12.60
N SER A 7 4.23 7.81 -12.26
CA SER A 7 5.23 7.42 -11.28
C SER A 7 5.93 6.14 -11.71
N GLY A 8 7.12 5.91 -11.18
CA GLY A 8 7.91 4.71 -11.47
C GLY A 8 9.37 4.90 -11.12
N CYS A 9 10.16 3.83 -11.29
CA CYS A 9 11.61 3.87 -11.21
C CYS A 9 12.19 4.06 -12.62
N GLY A 10 12.82 5.21 -12.86
CA GLY A 10 13.42 5.51 -14.17
C GLY A 10 13.95 6.95 -14.24
N GLY A 11 14.19 7.44 -15.43
CA GLY A 11 14.57 8.80 -15.73
C GLY A 11 13.42 9.62 -16.29
N MET A 12 13.75 10.62 -17.10
CA MET A 12 12.77 11.53 -17.71
C MET A 12 11.79 10.83 -18.67
N GLU A 13 12.13 9.66 -19.18
CA GLU A 13 11.29 8.83 -20.06
C GLU A 13 9.94 8.46 -19.43
N ILE A 14 9.85 8.43 -18.10
CA ILE A 14 8.57 8.20 -17.38
C ILE A 14 7.53 9.26 -17.73
N LEU A 15 7.99 10.46 -18.10
CA LEU A 15 7.11 11.58 -18.44
C LEU A 15 6.52 11.48 -19.86
N ASP A 16 7.09 10.64 -20.73
CA ASP A 16 6.63 10.50 -22.12
C ASP A 16 5.16 10.02 -22.19
N ASP A 17 4.73 9.26 -21.18
CA ASP A 17 3.34 8.80 -21.10
C ASP A 17 2.34 9.86 -20.62
N MET A 18 2.79 11.01 -20.10
CA MET A 18 1.88 12.03 -19.58
C MET A 18 0.95 12.60 -20.66
N GLU A 19 1.48 12.83 -21.88
CA GLU A 19 0.67 13.36 -22.98
C GLU A 19 -0.48 12.42 -23.34
N THR A 20 -0.27 11.11 -23.22
CA THR A 20 -1.30 10.10 -23.54
C THR A 20 -2.48 10.14 -22.56
N LYS A 21 -2.28 10.67 -21.36
CA LYS A 21 -3.29 10.80 -20.30
C LYS A 21 -4.16 12.05 -20.43
N ILE A 22 -3.73 13.06 -21.19
CA ILE A 22 -4.46 14.33 -21.32
C ILE A 22 -5.90 14.14 -21.82
N PRO A 23 -6.19 13.35 -22.87
CA PRO A 23 -7.57 13.17 -23.34
C PRO A 23 -8.48 12.58 -22.25
N SER A 24 -8.01 11.59 -21.48
CA SER A 24 -8.78 10.99 -20.41
C SER A 24 -9.01 11.96 -19.25
N LEU A 25 -8.04 12.81 -18.95
CA LEU A 25 -8.16 13.85 -17.93
C LEU A 25 -9.20 14.92 -18.33
N VAL A 26 -9.22 15.33 -19.59
CA VAL A 26 -10.24 16.24 -20.11
C VAL A 26 -11.63 15.60 -20.04
N GLN A 27 -11.75 14.32 -20.37
CA GLN A 27 -13.02 13.60 -20.23
C GLN A 27 -13.48 13.55 -18.77
N LYS A 28 -12.60 13.20 -17.82
CA LYS A 28 -12.90 13.23 -16.38
C LYS A 28 -13.40 14.60 -15.92
N LEU A 29 -12.81 15.69 -16.42
CA LEU A 29 -13.27 17.05 -16.10
C LEU A 29 -14.68 17.32 -16.60
N ASN A 30 -15.01 16.91 -17.84
CA ASN A 30 -16.35 17.06 -18.40
C ASN A 30 -17.38 16.24 -17.63
N ASP A 31 -17.04 15.00 -17.27
CA ASP A 31 -17.91 14.12 -16.49
C ASP A 31 -18.18 14.72 -15.10
N LEU A 32 -17.13 15.26 -14.43
CA LEU A 32 -17.27 15.94 -13.16
C LEU A 32 -18.12 17.22 -13.24
N ALA A 33 -18.02 17.95 -14.34
CA ALA A 33 -18.80 19.18 -14.53
C ALA A 33 -20.32 18.92 -14.68
N THR A 34 -20.68 17.72 -15.11
CA THR A 34 -22.07 17.29 -15.34
C THR A 34 -22.56 16.27 -14.30
N SER A 35 -21.67 15.84 -13.38
CA SER A 35 -22.02 14.87 -12.33
C SER A 35 -22.94 15.48 -11.28
N GLU A 36 -23.81 14.65 -10.74
CA GLU A 36 -24.65 15.00 -9.61
C GLU A 36 -24.08 14.45 -8.30
N PRO A 37 -24.32 15.10 -7.15
CA PRO A 37 -23.92 14.57 -5.85
C PRO A 37 -24.57 13.21 -5.59
N ILE A 38 -23.77 12.25 -5.08
CA ILE A 38 -24.30 10.96 -4.66
C ILE A 38 -25.26 11.16 -3.48
N THR A 39 -26.39 10.48 -3.51
CA THR A 39 -27.32 10.45 -2.37
C THR A 39 -26.67 9.63 -1.24
N PRO A 40 -26.60 10.13 0.01
CA PRO A 40 -26.08 9.35 1.11
C PRO A 40 -26.84 8.03 1.29
N GLY A 41 -26.11 6.93 1.49
CA GLY A 41 -26.68 5.59 1.59
C GLY A 41 -25.62 4.51 1.72
N GLU A 42 -26.05 3.27 1.72
CA GLU A 42 -25.20 2.09 1.69
C GLU A 42 -25.12 1.57 0.25
N TYR A 43 -23.92 1.32 -0.23
CA TYR A 43 -23.64 0.95 -1.62
C TYR A 43 -22.64 -0.18 -1.71
N ASP A 44 -22.86 -1.11 -2.63
CA ASP A 44 -21.80 -2.00 -3.11
C ASP A 44 -20.81 -1.22 -3.94
N CYS A 45 -19.51 -1.30 -3.60
CA CYS A 45 -18.46 -0.50 -4.25
C CYS A 45 -17.42 -1.38 -4.95
N ILE A 46 -17.08 -1.00 -6.17
CA ILE A 46 -15.87 -1.48 -6.85
C ILE A 46 -14.83 -0.36 -6.74
N CYS A 47 -13.77 -0.61 -5.98
CA CYS A 47 -12.71 0.37 -5.78
C CYS A 47 -11.66 0.27 -6.89
N ALA A 48 -11.25 1.42 -7.44
CA ALA A 48 -10.10 1.50 -8.34
C ALA A 48 -8.80 1.16 -7.57
N PRO A 49 -7.73 0.70 -8.27
CA PRO A 49 -6.50 0.25 -7.61
C PRO A 49 -5.85 1.30 -6.68
N ASP A 50 -5.82 2.56 -7.09
CA ASP A 50 -5.30 3.68 -6.31
C ASP A 50 -6.07 3.90 -5.00
N VAL A 51 -7.39 3.86 -5.08
CA VAL A 51 -8.28 3.96 -3.89
C VAL A 51 -8.14 2.72 -3.00
N THR A 52 -8.06 1.53 -3.61
CA THR A 52 -7.88 0.27 -2.86
C THR A 52 -6.55 0.27 -2.10
N GLY A 53 -5.45 0.69 -2.73
CA GLY A 53 -4.15 0.81 -2.09
C GLY A 53 -4.17 1.75 -0.88
N MET A 54 -4.82 2.91 -1.01
CA MET A 54 -4.99 3.86 0.09
C MET A 54 -5.83 3.28 1.23
N ILE A 55 -6.95 2.62 0.93
CA ILE A 55 -7.79 1.98 1.96
C ILE A 55 -7.00 0.93 2.72
N VAL A 56 -6.23 0.09 2.02
CA VAL A 56 -5.41 -0.97 2.65
C VAL A 56 -4.32 -0.34 3.52
N HIS A 57 -3.65 0.71 3.05
CA HIS A 57 -2.65 1.45 3.81
C HIS A 57 -3.23 1.99 5.13
N GLU A 58 -4.32 2.75 5.07
CA GLU A 58 -4.90 3.41 6.25
C GLU A 58 -5.64 2.44 7.18
N ALA A 59 -6.38 1.48 6.62
CA ALA A 59 -7.19 0.59 7.44
C ALA A 59 -6.40 -0.58 8.05
N PHE A 60 -5.29 -0.98 7.45
CA PHE A 60 -4.56 -2.17 7.86
C PHE A 60 -3.04 -1.97 7.92
N GLY A 61 -2.43 -1.24 6.98
CA GLY A 61 -0.98 -1.06 6.87
C GLY A 61 -0.34 -0.55 8.15
N HIS A 62 -0.83 0.54 8.71
CA HIS A 62 -0.35 1.06 9.99
C HIS A 62 -0.55 0.11 11.17
N GLY A 63 -1.54 -0.78 11.11
CA GLY A 63 -1.80 -1.78 12.14
C GLY A 63 -0.80 -2.93 12.16
N VAL A 64 0.02 -3.10 11.13
CA VAL A 64 1.02 -4.16 11.00
C VAL A 64 2.46 -3.64 11.07
N GLU A 65 2.69 -2.40 11.44
CA GLU A 65 4.00 -1.87 11.78
C GLU A 65 4.49 -2.54 13.09
N MET A 66 5.57 -3.30 13.03
CA MET A 66 5.99 -4.18 14.13
C MET A 66 6.66 -3.44 15.29
N ASP A 67 7.06 -2.19 15.14
CA ASP A 67 7.41 -1.33 16.26
C ASP A 67 6.21 -1.11 17.22
N MET A 68 4.99 -1.11 16.67
CA MET A 68 3.76 -1.06 17.48
C MET A 68 3.48 -2.38 18.18
N PHE A 69 3.98 -3.53 17.66
CA PHE A 69 3.95 -4.82 18.36
C PHE A 69 4.87 -4.77 19.58
N VAL A 70 6.09 -4.25 19.42
CA VAL A 70 7.03 -4.04 20.54
C VAL A 70 6.40 -3.19 21.65
N LYS A 71 5.69 -2.13 21.24
CA LYS A 71 5.00 -1.20 22.17
C LYS A 71 3.67 -1.75 22.71
N LYS A 72 3.23 -2.94 22.28
CA LYS A 72 1.92 -3.56 22.62
C LYS A 72 0.72 -2.68 22.28
N ARG A 73 0.80 -1.95 21.18
CA ARG A 73 -0.24 -0.99 20.70
C ARG A 73 -1.01 -1.46 19.48
N ALA A 74 -0.53 -2.50 18.76
CA ALA A 74 -1.18 -3.04 17.59
C ALA A 74 -1.96 -4.31 17.93
N LEU A 75 -3.22 -4.35 17.49
CA LEU A 75 -4.08 -5.52 17.67
C LEU A 75 -3.63 -6.68 16.78
N ALA A 76 -3.05 -6.37 15.62
CA ALA A 76 -2.62 -7.34 14.62
C ALA A 76 -1.63 -8.39 15.17
N GLU A 77 -0.79 -8.04 16.15
CA GLU A 77 0.10 -9.00 16.82
C GLU A 77 -0.62 -10.28 17.26
N LYS A 78 -1.87 -10.15 17.73
CA LYS A 78 -2.69 -11.26 18.23
C LYS A 78 -3.28 -12.13 17.15
N TYR A 79 -3.27 -11.66 15.92
CA TYR A 79 -3.90 -12.32 14.77
C TYR A 79 -2.91 -12.91 13.78
N ILE A 80 -1.61 -12.92 14.11
CA ILE A 80 -0.61 -13.62 13.29
C ILE A 80 -0.99 -15.10 13.20
N GLY A 81 -1.14 -15.60 11.98
CA GLY A 81 -1.59 -16.96 11.67
C GLY A 81 -3.11 -17.12 11.54
N GLU A 82 -3.90 -16.10 11.85
CA GLU A 82 -5.36 -16.14 11.80
C GLU A 82 -5.93 -15.44 10.56
N TYR A 83 -7.18 -15.72 10.25
CA TYR A 83 -7.91 -15.00 9.21
C TYR A 83 -8.23 -13.57 9.65
N VAL A 84 -7.79 -12.59 8.87
CA VAL A 84 -8.08 -11.16 9.05
C VAL A 84 -8.82 -10.56 7.86
N ALA A 85 -8.93 -11.30 6.76
CA ALA A 85 -9.59 -10.89 5.54
C ALA A 85 -10.23 -12.10 4.83
N SER A 86 -10.98 -11.81 3.75
CA SER A 86 -11.47 -12.86 2.86
C SER A 86 -10.31 -13.69 2.28
N PRO A 87 -10.49 -15.01 2.05
CA PRO A 87 -9.49 -15.84 1.35
C PRO A 87 -9.11 -15.37 -0.06
N LEU A 88 -9.86 -14.44 -0.63
CA LEU A 88 -9.55 -13.79 -1.90
C LEU A 88 -8.50 -12.69 -1.78
N VAL A 89 -8.17 -12.25 -0.56
CA VAL A 89 -7.25 -11.13 -0.30
C VAL A 89 -5.84 -11.66 -0.06
N THR A 90 -4.90 -11.13 -0.82
CA THR A 90 -3.46 -11.21 -0.55
C THR A 90 -2.91 -9.79 -0.54
N MET A 91 -2.16 -9.43 0.50
CA MET A 91 -1.56 -8.12 0.70
C MET A 91 -0.05 -8.24 0.73
N HIS A 92 0.59 -7.45 -0.10
CA HIS A 92 2.03 -7.28 -0.15
C HIS A 92 2.42 -5.88 0.31
N ASP A 93 3.56 -5.75 0.95
CA ASP A 93 4.21 -4.49 1.27
C ASP A 93 5.71 -4.59 1.01
N GLY A 94 6.33 -3.47 0.67
CA GLY A 94 7.77 -3.37 0.49
C GLY A 94 8.18 -2.75 -0.83
N ALA A 95 9.35 -2.12 -0.83
CA ALA A 95 9.85 -1.38 -1.98
C ALA A 95 10.24 -2.26 -3.19
N ALA A 96 10.27 -3.58 -3.05
CA ALA A 96 10.45 -4.54 -4.13
C ALA A 96 9.13 -5.20 -4.60
N ALA A 97 8.00 -4.89 -3.97
CA ALA A 97 6.71 -5.47 -4.33
C ALA A 97 6.17 -4.92 -5.66
N ALA A 98 6.50 -3.67 -6.01
CA ALA A 98 6.13 -3.03 -7.27
C ALA A 98 7.15 -1.96 -7.64
N SER A 99 7.23 -1.59 -8.94
CA SER A 99 8.09 -0.49 -9.42
C SER A 99 7.28 0.81 -9.42
N GLU A 100 7.22 1.46 -8.28
CA GLU A 100 6.45 2.69 -8.06
C GLU A 100 7.33 3.80 -7.45
N THR A 101 6.75 4.96 -7.19
CA THR A 101 7.47 6.12 -6.63
C THR A 101 8.25 5.82 -5.35
N ALA A 102 7.73 4.93 -4.50
CA ALA A 102 8.35 4.53 -3.25
C ALA A 102 9.33 3.34 -3.38
N THR A 103 9.70 2.95 -4.59
CA THR A 103 10.68 1.89 -4.83
C THR A 103 12.09 2.38 -4.48
N PHE A 104 12.84 1.57 -3.76
CA PHE A 104 14.26 1.77 -3.44
C PHE A 104 14.97 0.41 -3.37
N PHE A 105 16.31 0.41 -3.37
CA PHE A 105 17.09 -0.83 -3.34
C PHE A 105 17.37 -1.33 -1.92
N PHE A 106 17.50 -0.43 -0.98
CA PHE A 106 17.71 -0.71 0.45
C PHE A 106 17.14 0.44 1.28
N ASP A 107 16.72 0.14 2.49
CA ASP A 107 16.20 1.14 3.42
C ASP A 107 17.32 1.98 4.08
N ASP A 108 16.95 2.91 4.97
CA ASP A 108 17.91 3.81 5.63
C ASP A 108 18.81 3.06 6.64
N GLU A 109 18.49 1.83 6.98
CA GLU A 109 19.27 0.94 7.84
C GLU A 109 20.19 -0.02 7.04
N GLY A 110 20.13 0.02 5.69
CA GLY A 110 20.91 -0.83 4.79
C GLY A 110 20.31 -2.22 4.56
N THR A 111 19.09 -2.46 5.00
CA THR A 111 18.38 -3.70 4.68
C THR A 111 17.86 -3.66 3.24
N LEU A 112 18.14 -4.69 2.45
CA LEU A 112 17.64 -4.78 1.08
C LEU A 112 16.11 -4.72 1.05
N ALA A 113 15.58 -3.99 0.08
CA ALA A 113 14.16 -3.95 -0.21
C ALA A 113 13.61 -5.35 -0.49
N GLN A 114 12.45 -5.63 0.04
CA GLN A 114 11.79 -6.92 -0.07
C GLN A 114 10.35 -6.76 -0.60
N ASP A 115 9.78 -7.84 -1.07
CA ASP A 115 8.36 -8.03 -1.27
C ASP A 115 7.85 -8.89 -0.11
N THR A 116 7.24 -8.24 0.89
CA THR A 116 6.80 -8.88 2.12
C THR A 116 5.31 -9.22 2.02
N VAL A 117 4.98 -10.51 2.06
CA VAL A 117 3.59 -10.96 2.08
C VAL A 117 3.02 -10.75 3.49
N ILE A 118 2.20 -9.73 3.66
CA ILE A 118 1.54 -9.39 4.93
C ILE A 118 0.33 -10.30 5.17
N ILE A 119 -0.54 -10.40 4.17
CA ILE A 119 -1.70 -11.30 4.19
C ILE A 119 -1.58 -12.26 3.01
N GLU A 120 -1.70 -13.54 3.25
CA GLU A 120 -1.77 -14.56 2.22
C GLU A 120 -3.12 -15.27 2.28
N LYS A 121 -3.92 -15.13 1.23
CA LYS A 121 -5.25 -15.75 1.13
C LYS A 121 -6.09 -15.54 2.39
N GLY A 122 -6.10 -14.32 2.89
CA GLY A 122 -6.86 -13.90 4.06
C GLY A 122 -6.16 -14.10 5.40
N ILE A 123 -5.06 -14.84 5.47
CA ILE A 123 -4.33 -15.14 6.71
C ILE A 123 -3.21 -14.14 6.90
N LEU A 124 -3.15 -13.51 8.07
CA LEU A 124 -2.07 -12.60 8.47
C LEU A 124 -0.79 -13.39 8.70
N LYS A 125 0.26 -13.10 7.94
CA LYS A 125 1.55 -13.83 8.02
C LYS A 125 2.57 -13.10 8.89
N THR A 126 2.66 -11.79 8.73
CA THR A 126 3.66 -10.95 9.42
C THR A 126 3.24 -9.49 9.36
N GLY A 127 4.05 -8.61 9.96
CA GLY A 127 4.03 -7.17 9.74
C GLY A 127 5.27 -6.69 9.01
N ILE A 128 5.39 -5.36 8.85
CA ILE A 128 6.58 -4.67 8.36
C ILE A 128 7.49 -4.31 9.53
N CYS A 129 8.81 -4.44 9.35
CA CYS A 129 9.75 -4.44 10.46
C CYS A 129 11.05 -3.72 10.11
N ASP A 130 11.46 -2.78 10.95
CA ASP A 130 12.80 -2.21 10.98
C ASP A 130 13.78 -3.13 11.74
N ALA A 131 15.06 -2.79 11.77
CA ALA A 131 16.07 -3.58 12.46
C ALA A 131 15.88 -3.59 13.98
N GLN A 132 15.40 -2.51 14.58
CA GLN A 132 15.18 -2.40 16.01
C GLN A 132 14.02 -3.29 16.46
N ALA A 133 12.89 -3.23 15.79
CA ALA A 133 11.73 -4.07 16.08
C ALA A 133 12.05 -5.55 15.79
N ALA A 134 12.78 -5.82 14.69
CA ALA A 134 13.25 -7.18 14.37
C ALA A 134 14.08 -7.80 15.49
N MET A 135 15.03 -7.05 16.03
CA MET A 135 15.86 -7.50 17.15
C MET A 135 15.01 -7.73 18.41
N ALA A 136 14.08 -6.83 18.70
CA ALA A 136 13.23 -6.94 19.90
C ALA A 136 12.25 -8.13 19.84
N LEU A 137 11.78 -8.48 18.64
CA LEU A 137 10.81 -9.55 18.41
C LEU A 137 11.45 -10.88 17.99
N GLY A 138 12.78 -10.92 17.82
CA GLY A 138 13.50 -12.13 17.38
C GLY A 138 13.19 -12.55 15.95
N THR A 139 12.90 -11.60 15.08
CA THR A 139 12.58 -11.81 13.65
C THR A 139 13.64 -11.15 12.76
N LYS A 140 13.38 -11.08 11.45
CA LYS A 140 14.23 -10.41 10.47
C LYS A 140 13.60 -9.10 10.03
N PRO A 141 14.39 -8.05 9.74
CA PRO A 141 13.87 -6.82 9.15
C PRO A 141 13.34 -7.08 7.75
N THR A 142 12.32 -6.32 7.36
CA THR A 142 11.62 -6.46 6.07
C THR A 142 12.05 -5.44 5.02
N GLY A 143 13.05 -4.59 5.32
CA GLY A 143 13.49 -3.54 4.42
C GLY A 143 12.55 -2.33 4.41
N ASN A 144 11.91 -2.05 5.54
CA ASN A 144 10.98 -0.94 5.74
C ASN A 144 11.50 0.09 6.77
N GLY A 145 12.79 0.07 7.12
CA GLY A 145 13.42 0.98 8.07
C GLY A 145 13.68 2.37 7.46
N ARG A 146 12.65 3.24 7.45
CA ARG A 146 12.71 4.61 6.91
C ARG A 146 12.10 5.61 7.86
#